data_fae1afb6efabecdc4abb6ad30f248b08
#
_entry.id   fae1afb6efabecdc4abb6ad30f248b08
#
_cell.length_a   1.000
_cell.length_b   1.000
_cell.length_c   1.000
_cell.angle_alpha   90.00
_cell.angle_beta   90.00
_cell.angle_gamma   90.00
#
_symmetry.space_group_name_H-M   'P 1'
#
loop_
_entity.id
_entity.type
_entity.pdbx_description
1 polymer ?
#
loop_
_entity_poly.entity_id
_entity_poly.type
_entity_poly.pdbx_seq_one_letter_code
_entity_poly.pdbx_strand_id
1 'polypeptide(L)'
;MSGNDIESPQSPDSDELQRLGYKQSLRRTMGAFSSFALAFSLISINTGIFANFQTGIQQVGPAVVWSWLIVLAGQTLVALVLAELVTQYPVSGYGYQWTSRLLNPRYGFFVGWLLLLQFLTGFPGVCATLADYVRILWDPPFSNPVLTVVVIATVTAIHLLGIKVASWVNDVGVIGEIAGATILATIFLVFFAPASPHGLAILADTTNYHTNMPANLSGFALSLLMG
;
A
#
# COMPACT_ATOMS: atom_id res chain seq x y z
N MET A 1 1.03 24.15 45.70
CA MET A 1 1.97 23.55 44.73
C MET A 1 1.32 23.57 43.37
N SER A 2 1.69 24.60 42.61
CA SER A 2 1.12 24.91 41.29
C SER A 2 1.66 23.93 40.28
N GLY A 3 0.79 23.06 39.75
CA GLY A 3 1.12 22.22 38.59
C GLY A 3 1.21 23.12 37.37
N ASN A 4 2.40 23.21 36.79
CA ASN A 4 2.60 23.76 35.46
C ASN A 4 1.84 22.91 34.46
N ASP A 5 0.62 23.27 34.14
CA ASP A 5 -0.04 22.86 32.92
C ASP A 5 0.72 23.50 31.75
N ILE A 6 1.67 22.77 31.19
CA ILE A 6 2.28 23.14 29.91
C ILE A 6 1.16 23.03 28.89
N GLU A 7 0.46 24.16 28.66
CA GLU A 7 -0.42 24.26 27.49
C GLU A 7 0.39 23.94 26.23
N SER A 8 0.16 22.76 25.71
CA SER A 8 0.67 22.39 24.37
C SER A 8 0.10 23.41 23.38
N PRO A 9 0.90 23.93 22.43
CA PRO A 9 0.42 24.89 21.44
C PRO A 9 -0.85 24.34 20.81
N GLN A 10 -1.93 25.10 20.88
CA GLN A 10 -3.21 24.76 20.29
C GLN A 10 -3.01 24.58 18.79
N SER A 11 -3.06 23.32 18.34
CA SER A 11 -3.03 23.04 16.91
C SER A 11 -4.45 23.21 16.35
N PRO A 12 -4.62 23.60 15.09
CA PRO A 12 -5.96 23.73 14.46
C PRO A 12 -6.86 22.51 14.67
N ASP A 13 -6.27 21.34 14.83
CA ASP A 13 -6.99 20.08 15.06
C ASP A 13 -7.43 19.90 16.53
N SER A 14 -6.91 20.69 17.50
CA SER A 14 -7.31 20.56 18.90
C SER A 14 -8.77 20.93 19.13
N ASP A 15 -9.26 21.93 18.40
CA ASP A 15 -10.63 22.39 18.49
C ASP A 15 -11.60 21.37 17.88
N GLU A 16 -11.21 20.76 16.76
CA GLU A 16 -12.00 19.68 16.12
C GLU A 16 -12.03 18.42 16.99
N LEU A 17 -10.91 18.05 17.60
CA LEU A 17 -10.87 16.91 18.53
C LEU A 17 -11.74 17.15 19.76
N GLN A 18 -11.73 18.37 20.32
CA GLN A 18 -12.60 18.74 21.45
C GLN A 18 -14.08 18.67 21.07
N ARG A 19 -14.47 19.15 19.89
CA ARG A 19 -15.84 19.04 19.36
C ARG A 19 -16.28 17.58 19.23
N LEU A 20 -15.34 16.68 18.92
CA LEU A 20 -15.58 15.25 18.80
C LEU A 20 -15.52 14.51 20.14
N GLY A 21 -15.27 15.22 21.25
CA GLY A 21 -15.19 14.66 22.62
C GLY A 21 -13.84 14.02 22.97
N TYR A 22 -12.79 14.29 22.21
CA TYR A 22 -11.45 13.77 22.45
C TYR A 22 -10.48 14.84 22.90
N LYS A 23 -9.53 14.46 23.79
CA LYS A 23 -8.36 15.27 24.12
C LYS A 23 -7.17 14.79 23.30
N GLN A 24 -6.37 15.72 22.78
CA GLN A 24 -5.13 15.37 22.10
C GLN A 24 -4.14 14.78 23.09
N SER A 25 -3.96 13.46 23.08
CA SER A 25 -3.01 12.74 23.94
C SER A 25 -1.79 12.23 23.17
N LEU A 26 -1.87 12.14 21.84
CA LEU A 26 -0.79 11.62 21.01
C LEU A 26 0.18 12.74 20.61
N ARG A 27 1.47 12.48 20.79
CA ARG A 27 2.54 13.39 20.35
C ARG A 27 2.76 13.23 18.85
N ARG A 28 2.82 14.34 18.12
CA ARG A 28 3.21 14.35 16.70
C ARG A 28 4.72 14.17 16.60
N THR A 29 5.17 12.95 16.30
CA THR A 29 6.60 12.60 16.20
C THR A 29 7.07 12.34 14.78
N MET A 30 6.13 12.20 13.83
CA MET A 30 6.43 11.91 12.43
C MET A 30 6.40 13.19 11.60
N GLY A 31 7.41 13.36 10.74
CA GLY A 31 7.44 14.44 9.75
C GLY A 31 6.56 14.14 8.52
N ALA A 32 6.41 15.13 7.63
CA ALA A 32 5.61 14.99 6.43
C ALA A 32 6.12 13.86 5.51
N PHE A 33 7.44 13.74 5.34
CA PHE A 33 8.04 12.66 4.55
C PHE A 33 7.76 11.29 5.15
N SER A 34 7.95 11.10 6.46
CA SER A 34 7.68 9.81 7.11
C SER A 34 6.20 9.42 7.06
N SER A 35 5.29 10.39 7.13
CA SER A 35 3.85 10.15 6.94
C SER A 35 3.53 9.72 5.50
N PHE A 36 4.13 10.38 4.51
CA PHE A 36 4.04 9.99 3.11
C PHE A 36 4.64 8.60 2.89
N ALA A 37 5.86 8.34 3.41
CA ALA A 37 6.54 7.07 3.28
C ALA A 37 5.74 5.91 3.89
N LEU A 38 5.08 6.13 5.04
CA LEU A 38 4.22 5.14 5.65
C LEU A 38 3.01 4.79 4.77
N ALA A 39 2.35 5.81 4.20
CA ALA A 39 1.24 5.60 3.28
C ALA A 39 1.68 4.90 1.99
N PHE A 40 2.83 5.30 1.45
CA PHE A 40 3.42 4.74 0.24
C PHE A 40 3.80 3.27 0.42
N SER A 41 4.44 2.91 1.54
CA SER A 41 4.86 1.53 1.82
C SER A 41 3.70 0.57 2.04
N LEU A 42 2.52 1.07 2.45
CA LEU A 42 1.30 0.26 2.60
C LEU A 42 0.86 -0.35 1.26
N ILE A 43 1.09 0.35 0.16
CA ILE A 43 0.72 -0.09 -1.19
C ILE A 43 1.85 -0.93 -1.81
N SER A 44 3.11 -0.63 -1.49
CA SER A 44 4.33 -1.24 -2.05
C SER A 44 4.23 -1.45 -3.57
N ILE A 45 4.58 -0.42 -4.33
CA ILE A 45 4.48 -0.41 -5.80
C ILE A 45 5.16 -1.65 -6.41
N ASN A 46 6.38 -1.97 -5.96
CA ASN A 46 7.12 -3.09 -6.51
C ASN A 46 6.44 -4.42 -6.22
N THR A 47 5.96 -4.64 -5.00
CA THR A 47 5.27 -5.88 -4.64
C THR A 47 3.96 -6.02 -5.42
N GLY A 48 3.18 -4.94 -5.53
CA GLY A 48 1.92 -4.93 -6.28
C GLY A 48 2.15 -5.21 -7.77
N ILE A 49 3.07 -4.48 -8.41
CA ILE A 49 3.36 -4.63 -9.83
C ILE A 49 3.92 -6.03 -10.12
N PHE A 50 5.00 -6.45 -9.44
CA PHE A 50 5.65 -7.72 -9.78
C PHE A 50 4.80 -8.94 -9.44
N ALA A 51 4.01 -8.92 -8.37
CA ALA A 51 3.12 -10.03 -8.03
C ALA A 51 1.95 -10.16 -9.01
N ASN A 52 1.40 -9.05 -9.48
CA ASN A 52 0.17 -9.06 -10.27
C ASN A 52 0.42 -8.97 -11.79
N PHE A 53 1.60 -8.48 -12.22
CA PHE A 53 1.91 -8.24 -13.63
C PHE A 53 1.77 -9.50 -14.49
N GLN A 54 2.35 -10.61 -14.03
CA GLN A 54 2.27 -11.88 -14.73
C GLN A 54 0.82 -12.34 -14.91
N THR A 55 0.04 -12.28 -13.85
CA THR A 55 -1.38 -12.69 -13.87
C THR A 55 -2.19 -11.78 -14.79
N GLY A 56 -1.94 -10.47 -14.74
CA GLY A 56 -2.59 -9.50 -15.62
C GLY A 56 -2.30 -9.76 -17.10
N ILE A 57 -1.04 -9.98 -17.47
CA ILE A 57 -0.65 -10.33 -18.85
C ILE A 57 -1.28 -11.65 -19.28
N GLN A 58 -1.36 -12.65 -18.42
CA GLN A 58 -1.99 -13.92 -18.73
C GLN A 58 -3.48 -13.78 -19.04
N GLN A 59 -4.17 -12.81 -18.43
CA GLN A 59 -5.61 -12.60 -18.64
C GLN A 59 -5.95 -11.75 -19.86
N VAL A 60 -5.17 -10.70 -20.10
CA VAL A 60 -5.52 -9.63 -21.07
C VAL A 60 -4.39 -9.33 -22.06
N GLY A 61 -3.21 -9.92 -21.87
CA GLY A 61 -2.03 -9.55 -22.64
C GLY A 61 -1.49 -8.17 -22.25
N PRO A 62 -0.68 -7.52 -23.11
CA PRO A 62 -0.08 -6.22 -22.86
C PRO A 62 -1.09 -5.09 -22.60
N ALA A 63 -2.34 -5.24 -23.02
CA ALA A 63 -3.42 -4.29 -22.76
C ALA A 63 -3.77 -4.15 -21.26
N VAL A 64 -3.21 -4.98 -20.37
CA VAL A 64 -3.35 -4.86 -18.91
C VAL A 64 -2.97 -3.47 -18.38
N VAL A 65 -2.07 -2.77 -19.05
CA VAL A 65 -1.67 -1.40 -18.67
C VAL A 65 -2.86 -0.44 -18.60
N TRP A 66 -3.86 -0.62 -19.45
CA TRP A 66 -5.08 0.21 -19.45
C TRP A 66 -5.94 -0.03 -18.21
N SER A 67 -5.99 -1.26 -17.71
CA SER A 67 -6.71 -1.55 -16.46
C SER A 67 -6.10 -0.79 -15.28
N TRP A 68 -4.77 -0.70 -15.22
CA TRP A 68 -4.09 0.07 -14.17
C TRP A 68 -4.37 1.57 -14.23
N LEU A 69 -4.43 2.15 -15.44
CA LEU A 69 -4.78 3.57 -15.58
C LEU A 69 -6.23 3.86 -15.14
N ILE A 70 -7.15 2.95 -15.45
CA ILE A 70 -8.55 3.07 -15.01
C ILE A 70 -8.64 2.96 -13.48
N VAL A 71 -7.96 1.98 -12.89
CA VAL A 71 -7.93 1.79 -11.44
C VAL A 71 -7.25 2.97 -10.75
N LEU A 72 -6.15 3.50 -11.31
CA LEU A 72 -5.49 4.71 -10.82
C LEU A 72 -6.45 5.90 -10.73
N ALA A 73 -7.24 6.13 -11.78
CA ALA A 73 -8.25 7.19 -11.78
C ALA A 73 -9.30 6.96 -10.69
N GLY A 74 -9.82 5.73 -10.55
CA GLY A 74 -10.77 5.36 -9.50
C GLY A 74 -10.20 5.53 -8.09
N GLN A 75 -8.99 5.03 -7.85
CA GLN A 75 -8.32 5.14 -6.56
C GLN A 75 -8.00 6.61 -6.20
N THR A 76 -7.67 7.44 -7.21
CA THR A 76 -7.47 8.87 -6.96
C THR A 76 -8.74 9.54 -6.46
N LEU A 77 -9.90 9.21 -7.03
CA LEU A 77 -11.18 9.74 -6.54
C LEU A 77 -11.47 9.29 -5.09
N VAL A 78 -11.22 8.02 -4.78
CA VAL A 78 -11.35 7.50 -3.40
C VAL A 78 -10.38 8.23 -2.46
N ALA A 79 -9.13 8.43 -2.87
CA ALA A 79 -8.14 9.15 -2.07
C ALA A 79 -8.55 10.59 -1.75
N LEU A 80 -9.17 11.31 -2.70
CA LEU A 80 -9.69 12.66 -2.48
C LEU A 80 -10.82 12.66 -1.44
N VAL A 81 -11.74 11.70 -1.49
CA VAL A 81 -12.80 11.55 -0.47
C VAL A 81 -12.21 11.24 0.90
N LEU A 82 -11.23 10.34 0.97
CA LEU A 82 -10.56 10.02 2.24
C LEU A 82 -9.78 11.22 2.80
N ALA A 83 -9.15 12.01 1.94
CA ALA A 83 -8.45 13.24 2.34
C ALA A 83 -9.42 14.25 2.98
N GLU A 84 -10.62 14.41 2.43
CA GLU A 84 -11.64 15.25 3.02
C GLU A 84 -12.13 14.70 4.37
N LEU A 85 -12.35 13.40 4.46
CA LEU A 85 -12.77 12.75 5.72
C LEU A 85 -11.73 12.92 6.83
N VAL A 86 -10.44 12.83 6.53
CA VAL A 86 -9.37 13.05 7.52
C VAL A 86 -9.38 14.46 8.06
N THR A 87 -9.69 15.46 7.22
CA THR A 87 -9.77 16.86 7.69
C THR A 87 -10.98 17.11 8.56
N GLN A 88 -12.13 16.49 8.27
CA GLN A 88 -13.36 16.65 9.05
C GLN A 88 -13.39 15.80 10.32
N TYR A 89 -12.76 14.63 10.29
CA TYR A 89 -12.72 13.67 11.40
C TYR A 89 -11.28 13.21 11.67
N PRO A 90 -10.44 14.05 12.30
CA PRO A 90 -9.03 13.74 12.56
C PRO A 90 -8.86 12.80 13.76
N VAL A 91 -9.61 11.68 13.76
CA VAL A 91 -9.62 10.68 14.83
C VAL A 91 -8.90 9.41 14.40
N SER A 92 -8.19 8.77 15.33
CA SER A 92 -7.61 7.46 15.11
C SER A 92 -8.70 6.40 14.98
N GLY A 93 -8.46 5.35 14.16
CA GLY A 93 -9.42 4.26 13.93
C GLY A 93 -9.97 4.20 12.52
N TYR A 94 -9.51 5.09 11.63
CA TYR A 94 -9.71 5.02 10.18
C TYR A 94 -11.17 4.72 9.80
N GLY A 95 -11.39 3.79 8.86
CA GLY A 95 -12.70 3.44 8.34
C GLY A 95 -13.74 3.03 9.41
N TYR A 96 -13.32 2.41 10.52
CA TYR A 96 -14.22 2.11 11.64
C TYR A 96 -14.87 3.38 12.22
N GLN A 97 -14.06 4.37 12.56
CA GLN A 97 -14.55 5.61 13.20
C GLN A 97 -15.40 6.43 12.24
N TRP A 98 -14.95 6.58 10.99
CA TRP A 98 -15.71 7.34 10.01
C TRP A 98 -17.05 6.70 9.69
N THR A 99 -17.08 5.39 9.45
CA THR A 99 -18.31 4.68 9.15
C THR A 99 -19.29 4.67 10.34
N SER A 100 -18.77 4.53 11.57
CA SER A 100 -19.58 4.59 12.78
C SER A 100 -20.28 5.94 12.95
N ARG A 101 -19.61 7.04 12.58
CA ARG A 101 -20.13 8.41 12.72
C ARG A 101 -21.03 8.83 11.57
N LEU A 102 -20.67 8.47 10.33
CA LEU A 102 -21.41 8.86 9.14
C LEU A 102 -22.67 8.03 8.93
N LEU A 103 -22.65 6.74 9.28
CA LEU A 103 -23.79 5.83 9.12
C LEU A 103 -24.36 5.44 10.49
N ASN A 104 -23.76 4.43 11.12
CA ASN A 104 -24.10 4.02 12.46
C ASN A 104 -23.05 3.06 13.05
N PRO A 105 -23.04 2.83 14.39
CA PRO A 105 -22.05 1.95 15.03
C PRO A 105 -22.04 0.50 14.55
N ARG A 106 -23.17 -0.03 14.06
CA ARG A 106 -23.25 -1.41 13.56
C ARG A 106 -22.46 -1.58 12.27
N TYR A 107 -22.60 -0.65 11.32
CA TYR A 107 -21.79 -0.64 10.09
C TYR A 107 -20.31 -0.40 10.40
N GLY A 108 -20.00 0.53 11.32
CA GLY A 108 -18.64 0.73 11.77
C GLY A 108 -18.00 -0.54 12.32
N PHE A 109 -18.70 -1.28 13.17
CA PHE A 109 -18.23 -2.57 13.68
C PHE A 109 -17.93 -3.56 12.57
N PHE A 110 -18.82 -3.70 11.59
CA PHE A 110 -18.60 -4.58 10.44
C PHE A 110 -17.38 -4.16 9.60
N VAL A 111 -17.22 -2.87 9.31
CA VAL A 111 -16.05 -2.34 8.61
C VAL A 111 -14.77 -2.58 9.43
N GLY A 112 -14.81 -2.40 10.75
CA GLY A 112 -13.71 -2.71 11.64
C GLY A 112 -13.26 -4.18 11.57
N TRP A 113 -14.20 -5.10 11.49
CA TRP A 113 -13.91 -6.53 11.29
C TRP A 113 -13.27 -6.81 9.93
N LEU A 114 -13.77 -6.20 8.85
CA LEU A 114 -13.19 -6.38 7.52
C LEU A 114 -11.75 -5.84 7.47
N LEU A 115 -11.50 -4.68 8.07
CA LEU A 115 -10.16 -4.11 8.17
C LEU A 115 -9.22 -5.01 9.00
N LEU A 116 -9.71 -5.57 10.12
CA LEU A 116 -8.93 -6.51 10.92
C LEU A 116 -8.54 -7.75 10.10
N LEU A 117 -9.48 -8.35 9.40
CA LEU A 117 -9.23 -9.50 8.53
C LEU A 117 -8.23 -9.16 7.41
N GLN A 118 -8.37 -7.98 6.80
CA GLN A 118 -7.43 -7.50 5.78
C GLN A 118 -6.00 -7.45 6.31
N PHE A 119 -5.77 -6.87 7.49
CA PHE A 119 -4.43 -6.80 8.07
C PHE A 119 -3.91 -8.15 8.55
N LEU A 120 -4.77 -9.01 9.11
CA LEU A 120 -4.38 -10.35 9.56
C LEU A 120 -3.98 -11.28 8.41
N THR A 121 -4.53 -11.08 7.22
CA THR A 121 -4.19 -11.88 6.04
C THR A 121 -3.13 -11.21 5.17
N GLY A 122 -3.21 -9.90 5.00
CA GLY A 122 -2.31 -9.12 4.15
C GLY A 122 -0.87 -9.11 4.65
N PHE A 123 -0.66 -8.83 5.94
CA PHE A 123 0.69 -8.75 6.50
C PHE A 123 1.48 -10.06 6.38
N PRO A 124 0.96 -11.24 6.76
CA PRO A 124 1.65 -12.51 6.51
C PRO A 124 1.87 -12.79 5.02
N GLY A 125 0.95 -12.39 4.15
CA GLY A 125 1.11 -12.53 2.70
C GLY A 125 2.33 -11.76 2.17
N VAL A 126 2.50 -10.51 2.56
CA VAL A 126 3.68 -9.70 2.21
C VAL A 126 4.96 -10.32 2.78
N CYS A 127 4.94 -10.83 4.02
CA CYS A 127 6.09 -11.51 4.62
C CYS A 127 6.45 -12.80 3.89
N ALA A 128 5.46 -13.55 3.40
CA ALA A 128 5.69 -14.74 2.59
C ALA A 128 6.33 -14.39 1.24
N THR A 129 5.85 -13.35 0.58
CA THR A 129 6.46 -12.85 -0.68
C THR A 129 7.92 -12.44 -0.47
N LEU A 130 8.24 -11.76 0.63
CA LEU A 130 9.62 -11.42 0.98
C LEU A 130 10.47 -12.68 1.22
N ALA A 131 9.92 -13.70 1.90
CA ALA A 131 10.59 -14.96 2.09
C ALA A 131 10.91 -15.67 0.77
N ASP A 132 10.02 -15.61 -0.22
CA ASP A 132 10.27 -16.14 -1.57
C ASP A 132 11.42 -15.40 -2.27
N TYR A 133 11.50 -14.07 -2.17
CA TYR A 133 12.62 -13.29 -2.72
C TYR A 133 13.95 -13.61 -2.03
N VAL A 134 13.95 -13.73 -0.70
CA VAL A 134 15.15 -14.13 0.05
C VAL A 134 15.63 -15.50 -0.41
N ARG A 135 14.72 -16.43 -0.70
CA ARG A 135 15.06 -17.75 -1.19
C ARG A 135 15.68 -17.74 -2.59
N ILE A 136 15.17 -16.89 -3.48
CA ILE A 136 15.73 -16.72 -4.83
C ILE A 136 17.18 -16.18 -4.75
N LEU A 137 17.47 -15.29 -3.81
CA LEU A 137 18.77 -14.63 -3.69
C LEU A 137 19.80 -15.47 -2.95
N TRP A 138 19.44 -16.22 -1.94
CA TRP A 138 20.36 -16.90 -1.02
C TRP A 138 20.15 -18.39 -0.84
N ASP A 139 19.05 -18.95 -1.32
CA ASP A 139 18.65 -20.37 -1.16
C ASP A 139 18.97 -20.94 0.23
N PRO A 140 18.47 -20.36 1.32
CA PRO A 140 18.78 -20.78 2.66
C PRO A 140 18.22 -22.19 2.94
N PRO A 141 18.81 -22.97 3.86
CA PRO A 141 18.40 -24.36 4.13
C PRO A 141 17.08 -24.49 4.90
N PHE A 142 16.27 -23.43 4.93
CA PHE A 142 15.00 -23.38 5.63
C PHE A 142 13.82 -23.46 4.66
N SER A 143 12.71 -24.08 5.09
CA SER A 143 11.48 -24.06 4.28
C SER A 143 10.85 -22.66 4.23
N ASN A 144 10.06 -22.35 3.17
CA ASN A 144 9.39 -21.05 3.04
C ASN A 144 8.55 -20.65 4.26
N PRO A 145 7.75 -21.54 4.89
CA PRO A 145 7.02 -21.18 6.10
C PRO A 145 7.93 -20.72 7.25
N VAL A 146 9.09 -21.37 7.43
CA VAL A 146 10.06 -20.99 8.47
C VAL A 146 10.64 -19.62 8.18
N LEU A 147 11.02 -19.34 6.92
CA LEU A 147 11.51 -18.02 6.51
C LEU A 147 10.44 -16.95 6.73
N THR A 148 9.20 -17.22 6.37
CA THR A 148 8.08 -16.31 6.61
C THR A 148 7.94 -15.97 8.09
N VAL A 149 8.01 -16.97 8.97
CA VAL A 149 7.96 -16.74 10.42
C VAL A 149 9.15 -15.90 10.91
N VAL A 150 10.36 -16.16 10.39
CA VAL A 150 11.55 -15.34 10.71
C VAL A 150 11.37 -13.90 10.26
N VAL A 151 10.83 -13.66 9.07
CA VAL A 151 10.54 -12.30 8.57
C VAL A 151 9.51 -11.62 9.47
N ILE A 152 8.41 -12.28 9.82
CA ILE A 152 7.39 -11.75 10.74
C ILE A 152 8.01 -11.39 12.09
N ALA A 153 8.82 -12.27 12.66
CA ALA A 153 9.50 -12.04 13.93
C ALA A 153 10.44 -10.83 13.86
N THR A 154 11.21 -10.70 12.76
CA THR A 154 12.13 -9.59 12.53
C THR A 154 11.38 -8.26 12.44
N VAL A 155 10.32 -8.19 11.63
CA VAL A 155 9.51 -6.98 11.49
C VAL A 155 8.84 -6.63 12.82
N THR A 156 8.34 -7.63 13.56
CA THR A 156 7.76 -7.42 14.89
C THR A 156 8.81 -6.85 15.85
N ALA A 157 10.02 -7.41 15.87
CA ALA A 157 11.11 -6.91 16.71
C ALA A 157 11.46 -5.44 16.40
N ILE A 158 11.51 -5.05 15.12
CA ILE A 158 11.73 -3.65 14.72
C ILE A 158 10.63 -2.74 15.28
N HIS A 159 9.37 -3.16 15.24
CA HIS A 159 8.27 -2.37 15.81
C HIS A 159 8.32 -2.26 17.34
N LEU A 160 8.81 -3.30 18.03
CA LEU A 160 9.02 -3.28 19.48
C LEU A 160 10.12 -2.29 19.90
N LEU A 161 11.05 -1.93 19.02
CA LEU A 161 12.07 -0.91 19.28
C LEU A 161 11.48 0.54 19.27
N GLY A 162 10.24 0.67 18.86
CA GLY A 162 9.47 1.90 18.89
C GLY A 162 9.29 2.57 17.54
N ILE A 163 8.31 3.47 17.48
CA ILE A 163 7.85 4.12 16.24
C ILE A 163 8.96 4.88 15.48
N LYS A 164 9.93 5.45 16.18
CA LYS A 164 11.03 6.17 15.53
C LYS A 164 11.93 5.26 14.71
N VAL A 165 12.26 4.07 15.25
CA VAL A 165 13.09 3.09 14.55
C VAL A 165 12.31 2.51 13.39
N ALA A 166 11.07 2.10 13.60
CA ALA A 166 10.20 1.58 12.57
C ALA A 166 10.01 2.59 11.42
N SER A 167 9.77 3.87 11.74
CA SER A 167 9.64 4.94 10.75
C SER A 167 10.93 5.15 9.97
N TRP A 168 12.09 5.16 10.62
CA TRP A 168 13.37 5.33 9.94
C TRP A 168 13.68 4.16 8.97
N VAL A 169 13.43 2.92 9.40
CA VAL A 169 13.58 1.73 8.53
C VAL A 169 12.64 1.83 7.33
N ASN A 170 11.40 2.25 7.55
CA ASN A 170 10.42 2.47 6.49
C ASN A 170 10.86 3.56 5.51
N ASP A 171 11.34 4.70 6.00
CA ASP A 171 11.78 5.84 5.18
C ASP A 171 12.94 5.43 4.26
N VAL A 172 13.93 4.68 4.80
CA VAL A 172 15.04 4.13 4.02
C VAL A 172 14.53 3.13 2.96
N GLY A 173 13.59 2.26 3.35
CA GLY A 173 12.95 1.30 2.44
C GLY A 173 12.26 2.00 1.27
N VAL A 174 11.47 3.02 1.53
CA VAL A 174 10.73 3.78 0.50
C VAL A 174 11.69 4.54 -0.44
N ILE A 175 12.74 5.15 0.10
CA ILE A 175 13.77 5.79 -0.75
C ILE A 175 14.40 4.75 -1.68
N GLY A 176 14.76 3.58 -1.14
CA GLY A 176 15.31 2.46 -1.92
C GLY A 176 14.33 1.96 -2.99
N GLU A 177 13.06 1.84 -2.66
CA GLU A 177 12.00 1.41 -3.58
C GLU A 177 11.81 2.40 -4.73
N ILE A 178 11.70 3.70 -4.45
CA ILE A 178 11.57 4.74 -5.46
C ILE A 178 12.82 4.80 -6.35
N ALA A 179 14.01 4.77 -5.75
CA ALA A 179 15.26 4.79 -6.49
C ALA A 179 15.39 3.55 -7.39
N GLY A 180 15.15 2.36 -6.85
CA GLY A 180 15.20 1.10 -7.59
C GLY A 180 14.20 1.07 -8.75
N ALA A 181 12.94 1.45 -8.52
CA ALA A 181 11.92 1.54 -9.56
C ALA A 181 12.31 2.54 -10.66
N THR A 182 12.84 3.70 -10.28
CA THR A 182 13.28 4.74 -11.24
C THR A 182 14.45 4.26 -12.08
N ILE A 183 15.46 3.63 -11.46
CA ILE A 183 16.61 3.07 -12.16
C ILE A 183 16.15 1.98 -13.13
N LEU A 184 15.32 1.05 -12.67
CA LEU A 184 14.80 -0.02 -13.51
C LEU A 184 13.99 0.51 -14.69
N ALA A 185 13.07 1.45 -14.45
CA ALA A 185 12.29 2.09 -15.50
C ALA A 185 13.20 2.81 -16.51
N THR A 186 14.24 3.51 -16.06
CA THR A 186 15.20 4.19 -16.93
C THR A 186 15.97 3.18 -17.79
N ILE A 187 16.45 2.08 -17.21
CA ILE A 187 17.12 1.01 -17.96
C ILE A 187 16.19 0.45 -19.04
N PHE A 188 14.93 0.16 -18.69
CA PHE A 188 13.97 -0.35 -19.67
C PHE A 188 13.71 0.67 -20.80
N LEU A 189 13.51 1.94 -20.47
CA LEU A 189 13.24 2.98 -21.46
C LEU A 189 14.44 3.23 -22.39
N VAL A 190 15.65 3.23 -21.87
CA VAL A 190 16.87 3.55 -22.65
C VAL A 190 17.34 2.36 -23.49
N PHE A 191 17.33 1.16 -22.93
CA PHE A 191 17.96 0.00 -23.59
C PHE A 191 16.96 -0.92 -24.27
N PHE A 192 15.77 -1.10 -23.71
CA PHE A 192 14.80 -2.09 -24.21
C PHE A 192 13.70 -1.47 -25.06
N ALA A 193 13.23 -0.26 -24.77
CA ALA A 193 12.19 0.36 -25.58
C ALA A 193 12.61 0.62 -27.03
N PRO A 194 13.83 1.10 -27.35
CA PRO A 194 14.29 1.26 -28.73
C PRO A 194 14.49 -0.06 -29.47
N ALA A 195 14.78 -1.14 -28.75
CA ALA A 195 14.99 -2.47 -29.31
C ALA A 195 13.67 -3.26 -29.51
N SER A 196 12.55 -2.73 -29.06
CA SER A 196 11.26 -3.41 -29.18
C SER A 196 10.75 -3.39 -30.62
N PRO A 197 10.53 -4.57 -31.25
CA PRO A 197 10.05 -4.64 -32.64
C PRO A 197 8.59 -4.11 -32.81
N HIS A 198 7.85 -4.07 -31.73
CA HIS A 198 6.43 -3.70 -31.75
C HIS A 198 6.17 -2.25 -31.32
N GLY A 199 7.16 -1.57 -30.74
CA GLY A 199 7.01 -0.22 -30.22
C GLY A 199 5.81 -0.07 -29.28
N LEU A 200 5.16 1.08 -29.30
CA LEU A 200 3.97 1.35 -28.47
C LEU A 200 2.70 0.60 -28.95
N ALA A 201 2.71 0.03 -30.16
CA ALA A 201 1.58 -0.72 -30.69
C ALA A 201 1.26 -1.97 -29.83
N ILE A 202 2.25 -2.47 -29.08
CA ILE A 202 2.05 -3.59 -28.14
C ILE A 202 1.01 -3.28 -27.05
N LEU A 203 0.82 -2.01 -26.70
CA LEU A 203 -0.15 -1.60 -25.68
C LEU A 203 -1.61 -1.74 -26.14
N ALA A 204 -1.82 -1.88 -27.46
CA ALA A 204 -3.13 -2.16 -28.04
C ALA A 204 -3.35 -3.67 -28.29
N ASP A 205 -2.32 -4.50 -28.06
CA ASP A 205 -2.42 -5.93 -28.21
C ASP A 205 -3.18 -6.54 -27.03
N THR A 206 -4.33 -7.13 -27.33
CA THR A 206 -5.20 -7.81 -26.37
C THR A 206 -5.08 -9.33 -26.45
N THR A 207 -4.06 -9.85 -27.13
CA THR A 207 -3.90 -11.28 -27.31
C THR A 207 -3.49 -11.94 -25.99
N ASN A 208 -4.28 -12.88 -25.53
CA ASN A 208 -3.92 -13.72 -24.41
C ASN A 208 -2.88 -14.76 -24.88
N TYR A 209 -1.65 -14.63 -24.42
CA TYR A 209 -0.53 -15.49 -24.86
C TYR A 209 -0.65 -16.95 -24.44
N HIS A 210 -1.53 -17.30 -23.50
CA HIS A 210 -1.78 -18.69 -23.12
C HIS A 210 -2.80 -19.38 -24.02
N THR A 211 -3.82 -18.65 -24.48
CA THR A 211 -4.92 -19.21 -25.25
C THR A 211 -4.90 -18.79 -26.71
N ASN A 212 -4.01 -17.86 -27.10
CA ASN A 212 -3.99 -17.21 -28.43
C ASN A 212 -5.36 -16.65 -28.86
N MET A 213 -6.22 -16.36 -27.87
CA MET A 213 -7.54 -15.75 -28.07
C MET A 213 -7.51 -14.28 -27.67
N PRO A 214 -8.30 -13.42 -28.33
CA PRO A 214 -8.44 -12.05 -27.87
C PRO A 214 -9.02 -12.02 -26.46
N ALA A 215 -8.56 -11.07 -25.64
CA ALA A 215 -9.06 -10.90 -24.28
C ALA A 215 -10.57 -10.68 -24.30
N ASN A 216 -11.28 -11.40 -23.44
CA ASN A 216 -12.70 -11.23 -23.25
C ASN A 216 -12.99 -10.23 -22.12
N LEU A 217 -14.22 -9.74 -22.06
CA LEU A 217 -14.63 -8.75 -21.03
C LEU A 217 -14.39 -9.27 -19.60
N SER A 218 -14.53 -10.57 -19.36
CA SER A 218 -14.28 -11.16 -18.05
C SER A 218 -12.80 -11.12 -17.65
N GLY A 219 -11.89 -11.38 -18.61
CA GLY A 219 -10.45 -11.26 -18.38
C GLY A 219 -10.04 -9.81 -18.06
N PHE A 220 -10.60 -8.84 -18.78
CA PHE A 220 -10.37 -7.43 -18.49
C PHE A 220 -10.93 -7.02 -17.13
N ALA A 221 -12.14 -7.46 -16.78
CA ALA A 221 -12.73 -7.21 -15.46
C ALA A 221 -11.88 -7.82 -14.34
N LEU A 222 -11.31 -9.03 -14.52
CA LEU A 222 -10.38 -9.61 -13.56
C LEU A 222 -9.09 -8.81 -13.45
N SER A 223 -8.57 -8.25 -14.55
CA SER A 223 -7.37 -7.42 -14.50
C SER A 223 -7.56 -6.10 -13.75
N LEU A 224 -8.79 -5.57 -13.68
CA LEU A 224 -9.13 -4.40 -12.84
C LEU A 224 -9.02 -4.69 -11.34
N LEU A 225 -9.16 -5.94 -10.92
CA LEU A 225 -8.99 -6.33 -9.50
C LEU A 225 -7.52 -6.43 -9.08
N MET A 226 -6.60 -6.32 -10.01
CA MET A 226 -5.15 -6.46 -9.81
C MET A 226 -4.40 -5.12 -9.87
N GLY A 227 -5.10 -4.04 -10.21
CA GLY A 227 -4.62 -2.64 -10.22
C GLY A 227 -5.06 -1.85 -8.96
#